data_8ccf48c547f7eb0de8ffb65ef19fcbed
#
_entry.id   8ccf48c547f7eb0de8ffb65ef19fcbed
#
_cell.length_a   1.000
_cell.length_b   1.000
_cell.length_c   1.000
_cell.angle_alpha   90.00
_cell.angle_beta   90.00
_cell.angle_gamma   90.00
#
_symmetry.space_group_name_H-M   'P 1'
#
loop_
_entity.id
_entity.type
_entity.pdbx_description
1 polymer ?
#
loop_
_entity_poly.entity_id
_entity_poly.type
_entity_poly.pdbx_seq_one_letter_code
_entity_poly.pdbx_strand_id
1 'polypeptide(L)'
;FDIDVKIADDGEMRWEQDGVLHRENGPALIRPCGTREWRINGWLHREDGPAVEYSNGEQEWWVHGRELTQEQYFGLYEPKKPKLGFIKKFAEDVYDFFQF
;
A
#
# COMPACT_ATOMS: atom_id res chain seq x y z
N PHE A 1 1.20 8.96 21.28
CA PHE A 1 0.58 9.84 20.37
C PHE A 1 -0.67 9.31 19.86
N ASP A 2 -1.63 10.16 19.70
CA ASP A 2 -2.95 9.72 19.33
C ASP A 2 -3.21 10.01 17.88
N ILE A 3 -3.76 9.02 17.20
CA ILE A 3 -4.25 9.21 15.85
C ILE A 3 -5.72 9.54 15.95
N ASP A 4 -6.10 10.67 15.37
CA ASP A 4 -7.51 11.08 15.33
C ASP A 4 -8.15 10.47 14.10
N VAL A 5 -9.27 9.80 14.28
CA VAL A 5 -10.03 9.27 13.16
C VAL A 5 -11.22 10.19 12.96
N LYS A 6 -11.32 10.79 11.79
CA LYS A 6 -12.40 11.72 11.46
C LYS A 6 -13.24 11.13 10.35
N ILE A 7 -14.54 11.15 10.56
CA ILE A 7 -15.49 10.62 9.59
C ILE A 7 -16.40 11.77 9.18
N ALA A 8 -16.35 12.11 7.88
CA ALA A 8 -17.14 13.20 7.36
C ALA A 8 -18.56 12.73 7.05
N ASP A 9 -19.45 13.70 6.82
CA ASP A 9 -20.85 13.39 6.55
C ASP A 9 -21.03 12.54 5.30
N ASP A 10 -20.12 12.68 4.33
CA ASP A 10 -20.20 11.91 3.09
C ASP A 10 -19.56 10.54 3.21
N GLY A 11 -19.02 10.20 4.38
CA GLY A 11 -18.39 8.91 4.62
C GLY A 11 -16.89 8.91 4.47
N GLU A 12 -16.27 10.03 4.09
CA GLU A 12 -14.81 10.07 4.01
C GLU A 12 -14.21 9.83 5.39
N MET A 13 -13.19 8.99 5.45
CA MET A 13 -12.50 8.67 6.69
C MET A 13 -11.06 9.14 6.60
N ARG A 14 -10.60 9.82 7.64
CA ARG A 14 -9.25 10.36 7.70
C ARG A 14 -8.60 9.97 9.01
N TRP A 15 -7.37 9.49 8.92
CA TRP A 15 -6.53 9.24 10.10
C TRP A 15 -5.49 10.35 10.13
N GLU A 16 -5.50 11.15 11.21
CA GLU A 16 -4.64 12.32 11.30
C GLU A 16 -3.85 12.28 12.59
N GLN A 17 -2.62 12.73 12.51
CA GLN A 17 -1.79 12.98 13.68
C GLN A 17 -1.32 14.43 13.59
N ASP A 18 -1.66 15.23 14.60
CA ASP A 18 -1.33 16.65 14.63
C ASP A 18 -1.84 17.36 13.37
N GLY A 19 -3.04 16.99 12.91
CA GLY A 19 -3.66 17.64 11.75
C GLY A 19 -3.14 17.18 10.40
N VAL A 20 -2.27 16.16 10.38
CA VAL A 20 -1.63 15.69 9.16
C VAL A 20 -2.05 14.24 8.94
N LEU A 21 -2.41 13.91 7.70
CA LEU A 21 -2.77 12.52 7.38
C LEU A 21 -1.59 11.60 7.71
N HIS A 22 -1.88 10.58 8.52
CA HIS A 22 -0.86 9.66 8.97
C HIS A 22 -1.48 8.37 9.49
N ARG A 23 -1.04 7.24 8.97
CA ARG A 23 -1.43 5.95 9.51
C ARG A 23 -0.39 4.93 9.09
N GLU A 24 0.07 4.13 10.07
CA GLU A 24 1.18 3.22 9.80
C GLU A 24 0.73 1.85 9.31
N ASN A 25 -0.48 1.43 9.66
CA ASN A 25 -0.89 0.07 9.32
C ASN A 25 -2.20 0.04 8.55
N GLY A 26 -2.38 1.00 7.67
CA GLY A 26 -3.55 1.04 6.82
C GLY A 26 -3.58 2.35 6.06
N PRO A 27 -4.60 2.55 5.24
CA PRO A 27 -4.73 3.82 4.52
C PRO A 27 -5.07 4.94 5.49
N ALA A 28 -4.47 6.11 5.28
CA ALA A 28 -4.73 7.28 6.10
C ALA A 28 -5.95 8.07 5.61
N LEU A 29 -6.38 7.80 4.38
CA LEU A 29 -7.55 8.45 3.80
C LEU A 29 -8.34 7.42 3.01
N ILE A 30 -9.64 7.35 3.29
CA ILE A 30 -10.55 6.51 2.51
C ILE A 30 -11.66 7.43 2.03
N ARG A 31 -11.77 7.59 0.72
CA ARG A 31 -12.78 8.47 0.14
C ARG A 31 -14.11 7.76 0.02
N PRO A 32 -15.21 8.50 -0.08
CA PRO A 32 -16.53 7.85 -0.18
C PRO A 32 -16.64 6.90 -1.35
N CYS A 33 -15.92 7.15 -2.44
CA CYS A 33 -15.95 6.28 -3.61
C CYS A 33 -15.15 5.00 -3.42
N GLY A 34 -14.38 4.88 -2.33
CA GLY A 34 -13.57 3.71 -2.06
C GLY A 34 -12.10 3.86 -2.35
N THR A 35 -11.69 4.99 -2.94
CA THR A 35 -10.26 5.26 -3.17
C THR A 35 -9.55 5.35 -1.83
N ARG A 36 -8.37 4.72 -1.73
CA ARG A 36 -7.60 4.69 -0.49
C ARG A 36 -6.21 5.24 -0.73
N GLU A 37 -5.72 6.00 0.24
CA GLU A 37 -4.38 6.58 0.18
C GLU A 37 -3.62 6.24 1.46
N TRP A 38 -2.41 5.73 1.29
CA TRP A 38 -1.49 5.46 2.41
C TRP A 38 -0.58 6.65 2.58
N ARG A 39 -0.60 7.27 3.76
CA ARG A 39 0.23 8.45 4.02
C ARG A 39 0.93 8.32 5.35
N ILE A 40 2.18 8.74 5.35
CA ILE A 40 3.01 8.86 6.54
C ILE A 40 3.43 10.32 6.61
N ASN A 41 3.11 10.99 7.71
CA ASN A 41 3.42 12.41 7.92
C ASN A 41 2.97 13.27 6.75
N GLY A 42 1.82 12.96 6.18
CA GLY A 42 1.26 13.69 5.06
C GLY A 42 1.76 13.29 3.69
N TRP A 43 2.84 12.50 3.64
CA TRP A 43 3.42 12.07 2.37
C TRP A 43 2.77 10.77 1.92
N LEU A 44 2.48 10.67 0.63
CA LEU A 44 2.11 9.37 0.08
C LEU A 44 3.29 8.43 0.23
N HIS A 45 3.05 7.29 0.88
CA HIS A 45 4.13 6.37 1.18
C HIS A 45 3.56 5.02 1.58
N ARG A 46 4.06 3.96 0.97
CA ARG A 46 3.71 2.61 1.37
C ARG A 46 4.82 1.67 0.95
N GLU A 47 5.23 0.79 1.86
CA GLU A 47 6.34 -0.12 1.59
C GLU A 47 5.90 -1.53 1.21
N ASP A 48 4.63 -1.85 1.38
CA ASP A 48 4.15 -3.20 1.09
C ASP A 48 3.01 -3.21 0.08
N GLY A 49 2.96 -2.21 -0.78
CA GLY A 49 1.94 -2.16 -1.80
C GLY A 49 1.82 -0.78 -2.41
N PRO A 50 0.82 -0.55 -3.23
CA PRO A 50 0.60 0.77 -3.80
C PRO A 50 0.13 1.75 -2.73
N ALA A 51 0.61 2.99 -2.81
CA ALA A 51 0.22 4.02 -1.86
C ALA A 51 -1.13 4.65 -2.18
N VAL A 52 -1.61 4.49 -3.40
CA VAL A 52 -2.95 4.91 -3.80
C VAL A 52 -3.61 3.75 -4.51
N GLU A 53 -4.82 3.41 -4.05
CA GLU A 53 -5.64 2.40 -4.72
C GLU A 53 -6.96 3.07 -5.08
N TYR A 54 -7.17 3.28 -6.37
CA TYR A 54 -8.39 3.92 -6.85
C TYR A 54 -9.54 2.93 -6.87
N SER A 55 -10.74 3.47 -6.75
CA SER A 55 -11.94 2.60 -6.74
C SER A 55 -12.13 1.85 -8.04
N ASN A 56 -11.52 2.32 -9.14
CA ASN A 56 -11.61 1.62 -10.42
C ASN A 56 -10.52 0.57 -10.59
N GLY A 57 -9.69 0.34 -9.57
CA GLY A 57 -8.63 -0.66 -9.62
C GLY A 57 -7.27 -0.13 -10.01
N GLU A 58 -7.18 1.14 -10.42
CA GLU A 58 -5.87 1.71 -10.72
C GLU A 58 -5.07 1.89 -9.46
N GLN A 59 -3.74 1.85 -9.60
CA GLN A 59 -2.82 1.88 -8.47
C GLN A 59 -1.67 2.82 -8.76
N GLU A 60 -1.18 3.47 -7.70
CA GLU A 60 0.02 4.29 -7.79
C GLU A 60 0.97 3.90 -6.66
N TRP A 61 2.25 3.80 -6.98
CA TRP A 61 3.30 3.47 -6.02
C TRP A 61 4.05 4.73 -5.65
N TRP A 62 4.07 5.04 -4.36
CA TRP A 62 4.72 6.24 -3.85
C TRP A 62 5.59 5.89 -2.66
N VAL A 63 6.76 6.50 -2.60
CA VAL A 63 7.69 6.35 -1.47
C VAL A 63 8.15 7.74 -1.09
N HIS A 64 7.88 8.12 0.15
CA HIS A 64 8.25 9.44 0.70
C HIS A 64 7.80 10.58 -0.21
N GLY A 65 6.57 10.49 -0.72
CA GLY A 65 5.99 11.54 -1.54
C GLY A 65 6.47 11.56 -2.97
N ARG A 66 7.19 10.54 -3.41
CA ARG A 66 7.72 10.47 -4.75
C ARG A 66 7.08 9.30 -5.48
N GLU A 67 6.50 9.59 -6.62
CA GLU A 67 5.85 8.54 -7.40
C GLU A 67 6.87 7.72 -8.16
N LEU A 68 6.68 6.40 -8.15
CA LEU A 68 7.54 5.45 -8.86
C LEU A 68 6.69 4.62 -9.80
N THR A 69 7.32 4.14 -10.86
CA THR A 69 6.68 3.10 -11.66
C THR A 69 6.64 1.81 -10.86
N GLN A 70 5.78 0.89 -11.27
CA GLN A 70 5.69 -0.40 -10.60
C GLN A 70 7.05 -1.11 -10.59
N GLU A 71 7.77 -1.03 -11.70
CA GLU A 71 9.08 -1.66 -11.80
C GLU A 71 10.08 -1.02 -10.85
N GLN A 72 10.06 0.32 -10.76
CA GLN A 72 10.96 1.01 -9.83
C GLN A 72 10.65 0.64 -8.40
N TYR A 73 9.37 0.57 -8.09
CA TYR A 73 8.94 0.24 -6.74
C TYR A 73 9.41 -1.15 -6.35
N PHE A 74 9.23 -2.12 -7.22
CA PHE A 74 9.62 -3.50 -6.92
C PHE A 74 11.13 -3.68 -6.91
N GLY A 75 11.86 -2.74 -7.50
CA GLY A 75 13.30 -2.72 -7.36
C GLY A 75 13.77 -2.31 -5.98
N LEU A 76 12.95 -1.52 -5.28
CA LEU A 76 13.26 -1.10 -3.90
C LEU A 76 12.65 -2.05 -2.88
N TYR A 77 11.44 -2.49 -3.11
CA TYR A 77 10.71 -3.32 -2.16
C TYR A 77 10.18 -4.54 -2.88
N GLU A 78 10.67 -5.69 -2.49
CA GLU A 78 10.15 -6.92 -3.07
C GLU A 78 8.74 -7.17 -2.55
N PRO A 79 7.84 -7.63 -3.41
CA PRO A 79 6.52 -7.99 -2.91
C PRO A 79 6.64 -9.09 -1.89
N LYS A 80 5.77 -9.04 -0.89
CA LYS A 80 5.75 -10.09 0.11
C LYS A 80 5.44 -11.40 -0.54
N LYS A 81 6.33 -12.35 -0.34
CA LYS A 81 6.13 -13.69 -0.84
C LYS A 81 5.85 -14.61 0.32
N PRO A 82 5.02 -15.62 0.14
CA PRO A 82 4.91 -16.62 1.17
C PRO A 82 6.27 -17.25 1.36
N LYS A 83 6.62 -17.53 2.56
CA LYS A 83 7.87 -18.21 2.81
C LYS A 83 7.77 -19.58 2.20
N LEU A 84 8.74 -19.85 1.35
CA LEU A 84 8.77 -21.14 0.75
C LEU A 84 9.43 -22.05 1.71
N GLY A 85 8.74 -22.85 2.12
CA GLY A 85 9.39 -23.81 2.93
C GLY A 85 9.70 -24.87 2.04
N PHE A 86 9.82 -24.18 1.64
CA PHE A 86 9.86 -24.00 1.05
C PHE A 86 9.27 -24.26 0.07
N ILE A 87 8.96 -24.47 -0.34
CA ILE A 87 8.39 -24.61 -1.53
C ILE A 87 9.10 -24.60 -2.68
N LYS A 88 9.80 -25.02 -3.10
CA LYS A 88 10.34 -24.94 -3.92
C LYS A 88 9.93 -25.49 -4.79
N LYS A 89 9.55 -25.86 -5.11
CA LYS A 89 9.07 -26.08 -5.73
C LYS A 89 8.28 -25.83 -6.36
N PHE A 90 8.07 -25.97 -6.74
CA PHE A 90 7.31 -25.51 -7.23
C PHE A 90 7.49 -24.86 -7.90
N ALA A 91 7.78 -25.04 -8.10
CA ALA A 91 7.84 -24.27 -8.33
C ALA A 91 8.26 -24.30 -9.03
N GLU A 92 8.62 -24.62 -9.17
CA GLU A 92 8.87 -24.43 -9.45
C GLU A 92 8.32 -24.57 -9.90
N ASP A 93 8.25 -25.01 -10.04
CA ASP A 93 7.72 -24.92 -10.11
C ASP A 93 7.32 -24.47 -10.56
N VAL A 94 6.80 -24.56 -10.92
CA VAL A 94 6.42 -24.01 -11.05
C VAL A 94 6.92 -23.56 -11.54
N TYR A 95 7.48 -23.98 -11.54
CA TYR A 95 7.96 -23.54 -11.62
C TYR A 95 7.96 -23.58 -12.00
N ASP A 96 8.40 -24.15 -12.02
CA ASP A 96 8.63 -24.24 -11.84
C ASP A 96 8.36 -24.33 -12.15
N PHE A 97 8.44 -24.74 -12.26
CA PHE A 97 8.18 -24.75 -12.16
C PHE A 97 8.32 -24.47 -12.50
N PHE A 98 8.24 -24.59 -12.67
CA PHE A 98 8.42 -24.43 -12.47
C PHE A 98 8.87 -24.44 -12.64
N GLN A 99 8.89 -24.68 -12.77
CA GLN A 99 9.30 -24.73 -12.38
C GLN A 99 9.23 -24.86 -12.40
N PHE A 100 9.44 -25.30 -12.76
CA PHE A 100 9.41 -25.36 -12.33
C PHE A 100 9.44 -25.25 -12.45
#